data_f700e0a82a45db0f8539c29f6b3004bc
#
_entry.id   f700e0a82a45db0f8539c29f6b3004bc
#
_cell.length_a   1.000
_cell.length_b   1.000
_cell.length_c   1.000
_cell.angle_alpha   90.00
_cell.angle_beta   90.00
_cell.angle_gamma   90.00
#
_symmetry.space_group_name_H-M   'P 1'
#
loop_
_entity.id
_entity.type
_entity.pdbx_description
1 polymer ?
#
loop_
_entity_poly.entity_id
_entity_poly.type
_entity_poly.pdbx_seq_one_letter_code
_entity_poly.pdbx_strand_id
1 'polypeptide(L)'
;MATTKTNWQPNEKQKAFLNALKGADGGLTLAEVSKLAGMEIKSGSINTLIAKGMVQTEDVSYDCNIVRKDNGEVVGSTKKTVKAYKLVD
;
A
#
# COMPACT_ATOMS: atom_id res chain seq x y z
N MET A 1 -8.23 24.64 23.68
CA MET A 1 -8.17 24.24 23.25
C MET A 1 -8.30 23.44 22.85
N ALA A 2 -8.35 23.24 22.92
CA ALA A 2 -8.26 22.59 22.48
C ALA A 2 -8.53 21.80 22.18
N THR A 3 -8.73 21.59 22.28
CA THR A 3 -8.90 21.00 21.91
C THR A 3 -9.02 20.40 21.03
N THR A 4 -9.07 20.65 20.98
CA THR A 4 -8.91 20.09 19.88
C THR A 4 -8.32 18.85 19.77
N LYS A 5 -8.13 18.44 20.72
CA LYS A 5 -7.62 17.26 20.70
C LYS A 5 -8.49 16.32 20.11
N THR A 6 -8.18 15.84 18.98
CA THR A 6 -9.02 14.89 18.39
C THR A 6 -8.77 13.58 19.04
N ASN A 7 -9.80 12.89 19.34
CA ASN A 7 -9.69 11.54 19.80
C ASN A 7 -9.71 10.57 18.62
N TRP A 8 -9.23 11.04 17.46
CA TRP A 8 -9.24 10.20 16.30
C TRP A 8 -8.34 8.97 16.48
N GLN A 9 -8.87 7.83 16.15
CA GLN A 9 -8.13 6.58 16.17
C GLN A 9 -8.37 5.84 14.87
N PRO A 10 -7.38 5.08 14.39
CA PRO A 10 -7.59 4.29 13.19
C PRO A 10 -8.63 3.21 13.42
N ASN A 11 -9.44 2.96 12.39
CA ASN A 11 -10.39 1.88 12.46
C ASN A 11 -9.68 0.54 12.30
N GLU A 12 -10.44 -0.56 12.34
CA GLU A 12 -9.87 -1.89 12.29
C GLU A 12 -9.03 -2.13 11.03
N LYS A 13 -9.52 -1.68 9.88
CA LYS A 13 -8.78 -1.85 8.63
C LYS A 13 -7.50 -1.01 8.61
N GLN A 14 -7.58 0.20 9.13
CA GLN A 14 -6.42 1.07 9.21
C GLN A 14 -5.37 0.51 10.16
N LYS A 15 -5.81 -0.05 11.28
CA LYS A 15 -4.88 -0.69 12.22
C LYS A 15 -4.19 -1.88 11.57
N ALA A 16 -4.93 -2.70 10.83
CA ALA A 16 -4.36 -3.84 10.13
C ALA A 16 -3.34 -3.38 9.09
N PHE A 17 -3.64 -2.28 8.39
CA PHE A 17 -2.73 -1.72 7.42
C PHE A 17 -1.42 -1.26 8.09
N LEU A 18 -1.53 -0.53 9.18
CA LEU A 18 -0.35 -0.06 9.90
C LEU A 18 0.48 -1.21 10.44
N ASN A 19 -0.18 -2.24 10.97
CA ASN A 19 0.53 -3.41 11.49
C ASN A 19 1.27 -4.16 10.39
N ALA A 20 0.68 -4.26 9.20
CA ALA A 20 1.33 -4.90 8.08
C ALA A 20 2.59 -4.13 7.68
N LEU A 21 2.52 -2.80 7.68
CA LEU A 21 3.67 -1.98 7.36
C LEU A 21 4.77 -2.08 8.40
N LYS A 22 4.40 -2.23 9.67
CA LYS A 22 5.39 -2.38 10.74
C LYS A 22 6.24 -3.62 10.57
N GLY A 23 5.66 -4.66 10.00
CA GLY A 23 6.39 -5.90 9.79
C GLY A 23 7.19 -5.94 8.49
N ALA A 24 7.13 -4.88 7.71
CA ALA A 24 7.81 -4.84 6.41
C ALA A 24 9.06 -3.99 6.48
N ASP A 25 10.10 -4.41 5.77
CA ASP A 25 11.35 -3.66 5.72
C ASP A 25 11.34 -2.57 4.66
N GLY A 26 10.28 -2.47 3.89
CA GLY A 26 10.17 -1.48 2.83
C GLY A 26 8.73 -1.23 2.50
N GLY A 27 8.51 -0.50 1.43
CA GLY A 27 7.15 -0.18 1.00
C GLY A 27 6.38 -1.41 0.56
N LEU A 28 5.09 -1.42 0.85
CA LEU A 28 4.20 -2.47 0.39
C LEU A 28 3.12 -1.85 -0.48
N THR A 29 2.72 -2.56 -1.52
CA THR A 29 1.58 -2.14 -2.32
C THR A 29 0.29 -2.44 -1.56
N LEU A 30 -0.80 -1.83 -1.99
CA LEU A 30 -2.09 -2.06 -1.34
C LEU A 30 -2.50 -3.53 -1.41
N ALA A 31 -2.21 -4.19 -2.54
CA ALA A 31 -2.53 -5.61 -2.67
C ALA A 31 -1.72 -6.45 -1.69
N GLU A 32 -0.45 -6.14 -1.50
CA GLU A 32 0.38 -6.86 -0.54
C GLU A 32 -0.09 -6.66 0.88
N VAL A 33 -0.48 -5.44 1.23
CA VAL A 33 -0.97 -5.15 2.56
C VAL A 33 -2.30 -5.88 2.81
N SER A 34 -3.19 -5.88 1.83
CA SER A 34 -4.46 -6.59 1.96
C SER A 34 -4.24 -8.09 2.20
N LYS A 35 -3.27 -8.65 1.50
CA LYS A 35 -2.95 -10.06 1.66
C LYS A 35 -2.40 -10.36 3.04
N LEU A 36 -1.48 -9.52 3.52
CA LEU A 36 -0.91 -9.70 4.85
C LEU A 36 -1.92 -9.49 5.96
N ALA A 37 -2.83 -8.55 5.76
CA ALA A 37 -3.86 -8.26 6.75
C ALA A 37 -4.99 -9.29 6.77
N GLY A 38 -5.10 -10.08 5.71
CA GLY A 38 -6.17 -11.05 5.59
C GLY A 38 -7.53 -10.44 5.34
N MET A 39 -7.57 -9.20 4.86
CA MET A 39 -8.80 -8.51 4.54
C MET A 39 -8.55 -7.49 3.45
N GLU A 40 -9.59 -7.15 2.70
CA GLU A 40 -9.47 -6.17 1.64
C GLU A 40 -9.36 -4.77 2.24
N ILE A 41 -8.31 -4.07 1.88
CA ILE A 41 -8.09 -2.70 2.34
C ILE A 41 -8.15 -1.79 1.12
N LYS A 42 -9.02 -0.79 1.17
CA LYS A 42 -9.23 0.13 0.06
C LYS A 42 -8.43 1.42 0.26
N SER A 43 -8.10 2.06 -0.84
CA SER A 43 -7.32 3.30 -0.79
C SER A 43 -8.02 4.41 0.00
N GLY A 44 -9.35 4.42 0.00
CA GLY A 44 -10.09 5.41 0.77
C GLY A 44 -9.78 5.38 2.26
N SER A 45 -9.54 4.19 2.81
CA SER A 45 -9.16 4.06 4.22
C SER A 45 -7.75 4.60 4.46
N ILE A 46 -6.88 4.42 3.47
CA ILE A 46 -5.47 4.81 3.61
C ILE A 46 -5.28 6.31 3.47
N ASN A 47 -6.12 6.96 2.67
CA ASN A 47 -5.99 8.40 2.45
C ASN A 47 -6.02 9.18 3.76
N THR A 48 -6.81 8.74 4.72
CA THR A 48 -6.86 9.37 6.04
C THR A 48 -5.52 9.26 6.74
N LEU A 49 -4.87 8.10 6.66
CA LEU A 49 -3.57 7.90 7.28
C LEU A 49 -2.49 8.75 6.61
N ILE A 50 -2.58 8.92 5.30
CA ILE A 50 -1.66 9.78 4.57
C ILE A 50 -1.86 11.23 4.98
N ALA A 51 -3.11 11.66 5.08
CA ALA A 51 -3.45 13.02 5.48
C ALA A 51 -2.98 13.33 6.90
N LYS A 52 -2.95 12.32 7.75
CA LYS A 52 -2.48 12.47 9.13
C LYS A 52 -0.97 12.38 9.26
N GLY A 53 -0.26 12.13 8.18
CA GLY A 53 1.19 12.05 8.20
C GLY A 53 1.74 10.76 8.80
N MET A 54 0.93 9.73 8.92
CA MET A 54 1.35 8.45 9.49
C MET A 54 1.93 7.52 8.44
N VAL A 55 1.55 7.71 7.19
CA VAL A 55 1.94 6.86 6.08
C VAL A 55 2.38 7.73 4.93
N GLN A 56 3.44 7.33 4.25
CA GLN A 56 3.87 8.01 3.03
C GLN A 56 3.82 7.04 1.87
N THR A 57 3.76 7.58 0.67
CA THR A 57 3.69 6.79 -0.54
C THR A 57 4.90 7.07 -1.40
N GLU A 58 5.28 6.09 -2.21
CA GLU A 58 6.31 6.27 -3.21
C GLU A 58 5.95 5.44 -4.43
N ASP A 59 6.43 5.88 -5.57
CA ASP A 59 6.19 5.15 -6.81
C ASP A 59 7.33 4.14 -7.00
N VAL A 60 6.96 2.90 -7.23
CA VAL A 60 7.92 1.83 -7.47
C VAL A 60 7.69 1.30 -8.88
N SER A 61 8.74 1.28 -9.67
CA SER A 61 8.67 0.74 -11.02
C SER A 61 9.22 -0.68 -11.03
N TYR A 62 8.59 -1.54 -11.79
CA TYR A 62 9.07 -2.90 -11.95
C TYR A 62 8.88 -3.35 -13.39
N ASP A 63 9.69 -4.30 -13.81
CA ASP A 63 9.60 -4.85 -15.15
C ASP A 63 8.55 -5.94 -15.18
N CYS A 64 7.72 -5.89 -16.20
CA CYS A 64 6.66 -6.87 -16.40
C CYS A 64 6.84 -7.49 -17.76
N ASN A 65 6.91 -8.81 -17.82
CA ASN A 65 7.07 -9.51 -19.09
C ASN A 65 5.76 -9.54 -19.85
N ILE A 66 5.87 -9.32 -21.16
CA ILE A 66 4.73 -9.44 -22.06
C ILE A 66 4.74 -10.86 -22.60
N VAL A 67 3.68 -11.60 -22.35
CA VAL A 67 3.60 -13.02 -22.70
C VAL A 67 2.49 -13.21 -23.73
N ARG A 68 2.78 -13.99 -24.75
CA ARG A 68 1.78 -14.33 -25.76
C ARG A 68 0.77 -15.31 -25.14
N LYS A 69 -0.49 -15.09 -25.45
CA LYS A 69 -1.54 -15.93 -24.88
C LYS A 69 -1.60 -17.32 -25.50
N ASP A 70 -1.15 -17.43 -26.73
CA ASP A 70 -1.28 -18.68 -27.45
C ASP A 70 -0.22 -19.72 -27.08
N ASN A 71 0.98 -19.29 -26.70
CA ASN A 71 2.04 -20.26 -26.39
C ASN A 71 2.84 -19.91 -25.13
N GLY A 72 2.50 -18.83 -24.44
CA GLY A 72 3.20 -18.47 -23.22
C GLY A 72 4.61 -17.93 -23.44
N GLU A 73 4.96 -17.61 -24.67
CA GLU A 73 6.30 -17.11 -24.98
C GLU A 73 6.44 -15.65 -24.57
N VAL A 74 7.56 -15.31 -23.95
CA VAL A 74 7.86 -13.93 -23.59
C VAL A 74 8.32 -13.19 -24.83
N VAL A 75 7.57 -12.18 -25.26
CA VAL A 75 7.86 -11.45 -26.49
C VAL A 75 8.40 -10.04 -26.20
N GLY A 76 8.50 -9.65 -24.97
CA GLY A 76 9.03 -8.34 -24.61
C GLY A 76 8.81 -8.04 -23.14
N SER A 77 9.13 -6.82 -22.75
CA SER A 77 8.90 -6.38 -21.40
C SER A 77 8.46 -4.93 -21.40
N THR A 78 7.76 -4.54 -20.37
CA THR A 78 7.34 -3.17 -20.18
C THR A 78 7.51 -2.82 -18.72
N LYS A 79 7.62 -1.56 -18.42
CA LYS A 79 7.70 -1.11 -17.02
C LYS A 79 6.34 -0.68 -16.54
N LYS A 80 6.02 -1.08 -15.34
CA LYS A 80 4.78 -0.65 -14.68
C LYS A 80 5.15 0.04 -13.39
N THR A 81 4.34 1.01 -13.01
CA THR A 81 4.54 1.76 -11.78
C THR A 81 3.37 1.50 -10.85
N VAL A 82 3.67 1.19 -9.60
CA VAL A 82 2.64 1.02 -8.58
C VAL A 82 3.00 1.87 -7.39
N LYS A 83 2.00 2.23 -6.60
CA LYS A 83 2.24 2.95 -5.36
C LYS A 83 2.54 1.98 -4.26
N ALA A 84 3.61 2.25 -3.54
CA ALA A 84 3.94 1.51 -2.34
C ALA A 84 3.72 2.43 -1.14
N TYR A 85 3.34 1.86 -0.03
CA TYR A 85 3.07 2.59 1.20
C TYR A 85 4.04 2.16 2.27
N LYS A 86 4.48 3.12 3.08
CA LYS A 86 5.34 2.78 4.22
C LYS A 86 5.09 3.75 5.34
N LEU A 87 5.48 3.34 6.54
CA LEU A 87 5.30 4.19 7.72
C LEU A 87 6.27 5.37 7.67
N VAL A 88 5.79 6.50 8.17
CA VAL A 88 6.62 7.67 8.33
C VAL A 88 7.34 7.53 9.68
N ASP A 89 8.64 7.66 9.61
CA ASP A 89 9.44 7.60 10.85
C ASP A 89 9.42 8.92 11.61
#